data_9f769973b937f60dc67efccc9942cecf
#
_entry.id   9f769973b937f60dc67efccc9942cecf
#
_cell.length_a   1.000
_cell.length_b   1.000
_cell.length_c   1.000
_cell.angle_alpha   90.00
_cell.angle_beta   90.00
_cell.angle_gamma   90.00
#
_symmetry.space_group_name_H-M   'P 1'
#
loop_
_entity.id
_entity.type
_entity.pdbx_description
1 polymer ?
#
loop_
_entity_poly.entity_id
_entity_poly.type
_entity_poly.pdbx_seq_one_letter_code
_entity_poly.pdbx_strand_id
1 'polypeptide(L)'
;MDTLTRSLHSFLVRVGLNPMSLSPQMEHYLEHLLYLLPPEDEEAVTHYYGLFGCERFSLQEIAKKLEISQEDAMTRIDQCVRKLAVTPEWQMMKQTLKK
;
A
#
# COMPACT_ATOMS: atom_id res chain seq x y z
N MET A 1 -15.43 1.29 0.65
CA MET A 1 -14.16 1.67 1.32
C MET A 1 -14.45 2.85 2.24
N ASP A 2 -14.08 2.74 3.51
CA ASP A 2 -14.29 3.81 4.47
C ASP A 2 -13.30 4.96 4.27
N THR A 3 -13.49 6.07 5.00
CA THR A 3 -12.70 7.29 4.83
C THR A 3 -11.22 7.07 5.12
N LEU A 4 -10.90 6.32 6.19
CA LEU A 4 -9.50 6.04 6.56
C LEU A 4 -8.82 5.18 5.49
N THR A 5 -9.48 4.13 5.05
CA THR A 5 -8.93 3.22 4.03
C THR A 5 -8.74 3.95 2.71
N ARG A 6 -9.70 4.79 2.33
CA ARG A 6 -9.61 5.59 1.09
C ARG A 6 -8.45 6.58 1.16
N SER A 7 -8.24 7.19 2.30
CA SER A 7 -7.15 8.14 2.50
C SER A 7 -5.79 7.47 2.27
N LEU A 8 -5.60 6.29 2.86
CA LEU A 8 -4.36 5.52 2.65
C LEU A 8 -4.24 5.05 1.21
N HIS A 9 -5.32 4.53 0.63
CA HIS A 9 -5.32 4.09 -0.76
C HIS A 9 -4.89 5.23 -1.69
N SER A 10 -5.46 6.42 -1.52
CA SER A 10 -5.12 7.59 -2.34
C SER A 10 -3.65 7.96 -2.20
N PHE A 11 -3.11 7.89 -0.99
CA PHE A 11 -1.71 8.16 -0.73
C PHE A 11 -0.81 7.16 -1.47
N LEU A 12 -1.14 5.87 -1.39
CA LEU A 12 -0.36 4.83 -2.05
C LEU A 12 -0.39 4.97 -3.56
N VAL A 13 -1.54 5.30 -4.14
CA VAL A 13 -1.66 5.55 -5.58
C VAL A 13 -0.76 6.69 -5.99
N ARG A 14 -0.79 7.79 -5.24
CA ARG A 14 0.02 8.98 -5.53
C ARG A 14 1.52 8.67 -5.48
N VAL A 15 1.94 7.93 -4.47
CA VAL A 15 3.35 7.55 -4.32
C VAL A 15 3.79 6.66 -5.49
N GLY A 16 2.93 5.71 -5.88
CA GLY A 16 3.23 4.82 -7.00
C GLY A 16 3.36 5.55 -8.33
N LEU A 17 2.55 6.61 -8.52
CA LEU A 17 2.59 7.41 -9.75
C LEU A 17 3.74 8.39 -9.77
N ASN A 18 4.18 8.85 -8.61
CA ASN A 18 5.26 9.85 -8.51
C ASN A 18 6.13 9.55 -7.29
N PRO A 19 7.05 8.57 -7.42
CA PRO A 19 7.93 8.19 -6.29
C PRO A 19 8.79 9.34 -5.79
N MET A 20 9.11 10.29 -6.66
CA MET A 20 9.96 11.42 -6.31
C MET A 20 9.27 12.43 -5.39
N SER A 21 7.95 12.34 -5.24
CA SER A 21 7.21 13.24 -4.36
C SER A 21 7.36 12.90 -2.89
N LEU A 22 7.94 11.73 -2.59
CA LEU A 22 8.05 11.22 -1.23
C LEU A 22 9.43 11.55 -0.65
N SER A 23 9.44 12.21 0.51
CA SER A 23 10.72 12.50 1.19
C SER A 23 11.34 11.21 1.70
N PRO A 24 12.68 11.17 1.90
CA PRO A 24 13.32 9.99 2.46
C PRO A 24 12.74 9.56 3.82
N GLN A 25 12.36 10.53 4.64
CA GLN A 25 11.76 10.25 5.95
C GLN A 25 10.40 9.57 5.80
N MET A 26 9.57 10.05 4.89
CA MET A 26 8.25 9.48 4.64
C MET A 26 8.37 8.10 3.99
N GLU A 27 9.36 7.92 3.13
CA GLU A 27 9.64 6.61 2.53
C GLU A 27 9.97 5.59 3.62
N HIS A 28 10.78 5.99 4.59
CA HIS A 28 11.15 5.15 5.72
C HIS A 28 9.92 4.78 6.55
N TYR A 29 9.05 5.74 6.83
CA TYR A 29 7.81 5.48 7.56
C TYR A 29 6.89 4.53 6.78
N LEU A 30 6.81 4.70 5.46
CA LEU A 30 5.99 3.83 4.63
C LEU A 30 6.53 2.40 4.63
N GLU A 31 7.85 2.22 4.58
CA GLU A 31 8.45 0.89 4.71
C GLU A 31 8.05 0.22 6.01
N HIS A 32 8.15 0.95 7.13
CA HIS A 32 7.75 0.43 8.43
C HIS A 32 6.28 0.06 8.47
N LEU A 33 5.44 0.89 7.87
CA LEU A 33 4.01 0.62 7.82
C LEU A 33 3.74 -0.71 7.11
N LEU A 34 4.40 -0.92 5.97
CA LEU A 34 4.20 -2.15 5.19
C LEU A 34 4.76 -3.39 5.88
N TYR A 35 5.77 -3.23 6.73
CA TYR A 35 6.31 -4.36 7.49
C TYR A 35 5.33 -4.92 8.52
N LEU A 36 4.23 -4.22 8.80
CA LEU A 36 3.19 -4.74 9.66
C LEU A 36 2.39 -5.86 8.98
N LEU A 37 2.54 -6.00 7.67
CA LEU A 37 1.90 -7.06 6.90
C LEU A 37 2.81 -8.29 6.83
N PRO A 38 2.23 -9.50 6.68
CA PRO A 38 3.04 -10.68 6.35
C PRO A 38 3.81 -10.44 5.06
N PRO A 39 4.98 -11.07 4.87
CA PRO A 39 5.83 -10.81 3.69
C PRO A 39 5.11 -10.97 2.35
N GLU A 40 4.24 -11.96 2.23
CA GLU A 40 3.48 -12.22 1.01
C GLU A 40 2.52 -11.06 0.70
N ASP A 41 1.84 -10.57 1.73
CA ASP A 41 0.91 -9.44 1.58
C ASP A 41 1.65 -8.14 1.30
N GLU A 42 2.77 -7.92 1.98
CA GLU A 42 3.62 -6.75 1.76
C GLU A 42 4.07 -6.70 0.30
N GLU A 43 4.54 -7.82 -0.23
CA GLU A 43 4.99 -7.89 -1.62
C GLU A 43 3.85 -7.59 -2.58
N ALA A 44 2.67 -8.17 -2.32
CA ALA A 44 1.49 -7.93 -3.17
C ALA A 44 1.10 -6.46 -3.19
N VAL A 45 1.05 -5.81 -2.04
CA VAL A 45 0.70 -4.39 -1.96
C VAL A 45 1.76 -3.52 -2.64
N THR A 46 3.03 -3.82 -2.39
CA THR A 46 4.15 -3.07 -2.97
C THR A 46 4.08 -3.08 -4.50
N HIS A 47 3.85 -4.24 -5.10
CA HIS A 47 3.78 -4.36 -6.56
C HIS A 47 2.47 -3.86 -7.13
N TYR A 48 1.37 -3.98 -6.38
CA TYR A 48 0.09 -3.48 -6.86
C TYR A 48 0.12 -1.96 -7.07
N TYR A 49 0.75 -1.23 -6.16
CA TYR A 49 0.86 0.22 -6.24
C TYR A 49 2.15 0.70 -6.92
N GLY A 50 3.13 -0.18 -7.12
CA GLY A 50 4.42 0.18 -7.71
C GLY A 50 5.26 1.04 -6.77
N LEU A 51 5.33 0.65 -5.51
CA LEU A 51 6.06 1.41 -4.48
C LEU A 51 7.56 1.13 -4.52
N PHE A 52 8.36 2.08 -4.02
CA PHE A 52 9.82 1.93 -3.83
C PHE A 52 10.56 1.58 -5.11
N GLY A 53 10.08 2.08 -6.25
CA GLY A 53 10.71 1.77 -7.53
C GLY A 53 10.45 0.37 -8.05
N CYS A 54 9.62 -0.41 -7.36
CA CYS A 54 9.25 -1.75 -7.81
C CYS A 54 8.34 -1.67 -9.04
N GLU A 55 8.45 -2.69 -9.90
CA GLU A 55 7.57 -2.80 -11.05
C GLU A 55 6.11 -2.93 -10.62
N ARG A 56 5.25 -2.19 -11.27
CA ARG A 56 3.81 -2.25 -11.00
C ARG A 56 3.21 -3.45 -11.72
N PHE A 57 2.58 -4.35 -10.96
CA PHE A 57 1.92 -5.52 -11.52
C PHE A 57 0.42 -5.28 -11.62
N SER A 58 -0.19 -5.84 -12.66
CA SER A 58 -1.65 -5.86 -12.78
C SER A 58 -2.25 -6.77 -11.72
N LEU A 59 -3.54 -6.57 -11.44
CA LEU A 59 -4.24 -7.45 -10.52
C LEU A 59 -4.18 -8.91 -10.97
N GLN A 60 -4.25 -9.14 -12.28
CA GLN A 60 -4.14 -10.48 -12.87
C GLN A 60 -2.80 -11.12 -12.55
N GLU A 61 -1.71 -10.37 -12.67
CA GLU A 61 -0.38 -10.87 -12.36
C GLU A 61 -0.22 -11.20 -10.87
N ILE A 62 -0.75 -10.35 -10.01
CA ILE A 62 -0.71 -10.57 -8.56
C ILE A 62 -1.50 -11.82 -8.20
N ALA A 63 -2.71 -11.97 -8.76
CA ALA A 63 -3.54 -13.15 -8.53
C ALA A 63 -2.82 -14.42 -8.94
N LYS A 64 -2.13 -14.38 -10.08
CA LYS A 64 -1.38 -15.53 -10.58
C LYS A 64 -0.24 -15.89 -9.64
N LYS A 65 0.49 -14.91 -9.13
CA LYS A 65 1.59 -15.15 -8.18
C LYS A 65 1.09 -15.73 -6.87
N LEU A 66 -0.07 -15.30 -6.40
CA LEU A 66 -0.66 -15.79 -5.15
C LEU A 66 -1.47 -17.07 -5.34
N GLU A 67 -1.66 -17.50 -6.60
CA GLU A 67 -2.44 -18.70 -6.95
C GLU A 67 -3.90 -18.60 -6.47
N ILE A 68 -4.48 -17.41 -6.66
CA ILE A 68 -5.88 -17.14 -6.30
C ILE A 68 -6.56 -16.42 -7.48
N SER A 69 -7.89 -16.25 -7.39
CA SER A 69 -8.63 -15.50 -8.40
C SER A 69 -8.31 -14.01 -8.32
N GLN A 70 -8.60 -13.26 -9.40
CA GLN A 70 -8.45 -11.82 -9.39
C GLN A 70 -9.35 -11.16 -8.33
N GLU A 71 -10.56 -11.70 -8.17
CA GLU A 71 -11.49 -11.22 -7.17
C GLU A 71 -10.93 -11.37 -5.76
N ASP A 72 -10.36 -12.54 -5.46
CA ASP A 72 -9.73 -12.78 -4.16
C ASP A 72 -8.50 -11.91 -3.96
N ALA A 73 -7.72 -11.68 -5.02
CA ALA A 73 -6.56 -10.80 -4.95
C ALA A 73 -6.97 -9.37 -4.60
N MET A 74 -8.04 -8.86 -5.22
CA MET A 74 -8.53 -7.52 -4.93
C MET A 74 -9.02 -7.42 -3.49
N THR A 75 -9.76 -8.44 -3.03
CA THR A 75 -10.23 -8.48 -1.65
C THR A 75 -9.05 -8.47 -0.68
N ARG A 76 -8.02 -9.22 -0.99
CA ARG A 76 -6.81 -9.30 -0.15
C ARG A 76 -6.10 -7.95 -0.07
N ILE A 77 -5.94 -7.26 -1.21
CA ILE A 77 -5.33 -5.92 -1.24
C ILE A 77 -6.17 -4.95 -0.41
N ASP A 78 -7.49 -4.96 -0.58
CA ASP A 78 -8.40 -4.11 0.19
C ASP A 78 -8.25 -4.35 1.70
N GLN A 79 -8.20 -5.61 2.10
CA GLN A 79 -8.05 -5.98 3.51
C GLN A 79 -6.72 -5.49 4.07
N CYS A 80 -5.65 -5.60 3.29
CA CYS A 80 -4.33 -5.12 3.69
C CYS A 80 -4.35 -3.60 3.90
N VAL A 81 -4.90 -2.86 2.96
CA VAL A 81 -4.98 -1.40 3.06
C VAL A 81 -5.83 -0.98 4.26
N ARG A 82 -6.96 -1.65 4.46
CA ARG A 82 -7.83 -1.37 5.61
C ARG A 82 -7.09 -1.64 6.94
N LYS A 83 -6.37 -2.74 7.00
CA LYS A 83 -5.62 -3.11 8.20
C LYS A 83 -4.56 -2.06 8.54
N LEU A 84 -3.87 -1.56 7.54
CA LEU A 84 -2.85 -0.52 7.73
C LEU A 84 -3.48 0.84 8.05
N ALA A 85 -4.64 1.14 7.48
CA ALA A 85 -5.29 2.43 7.65
C ALA A 85 -5.71 2.71 9.09
N VAL A 86 -5.96 1.67 9.89
CA VAL A 86 -6.38 1.84 11.28
C VAL A 86 -5.20 1.83 12.25
N THR A 87 -3.97 1.75 11.77
CA THR A 87 -2.79 1.73 12.63
C THR A 87 -2.42 3.13 13.13
N PRO A 88 -1.81 3.24 14.32
CA PRO A 88 -1.26 4.51 14.77
C PRO A 88 -0.20 5.06 13.81
N GLU A 89 0.58 4.19 13.20
CA GLU A 89 1.63 4.57 12.26
C GLU A 89 1.07 5.39 11.11
N TRP A 90 -0.04 4.94 10.50
CA TRP A 90 -0.68 5.69 9.43
C TRP A 90 -1.26 7.02 9.92
N GLN A 91 -1.84 7.04 11.12
CA GLN A 91 -2.40 8.27 11.69
C GLN A 91 -1.32 9.35 11.84
N MET A 92 -0.13 8.96 12.28
CA MET A 92 1.00 9.88 12.41
C MET A 92 1.48 10.39 11.06
N MET A 93 1.61 9.49 10.08
CA MET A 93 2.01 9.85 8.72
C MET A 93 1.01 10.84 8.10
N LYS A 94 -0.27 10.57 8.30
CA LYS A 94 -1.35 11.39 7.77
C LYS A 94 -1.28 12.82 8.30
N GLN A 95 -0.98 12.99 9.58
CA GLN A 95 -0.83 14.31 10.18
C GLN A 95 0.34 15.07 9.57
N THR A 96 1.46 14.38 9.33
CA THR A 96 2.63 14.97 8.70
C THR A 96 2.31 15.42 7.28
N LEU A 97 1.52 14.65 6.54
CA LEU A 97 1.16 14.97 5.17
C LEU A 97 0.26 16.21 5.05
N LYS A 98 -0.44 16.56 6.09
CA LYS A 98 -1.35 17.73 6.07
C LYS A 98 -0.62 19.06 6.19
N LYS A 99 0.65 19.03 6.45
CA LYS A 99 1.48 20.23 6.49
C LYS A 99 2.06 20.49 5.09
#